data_ea9ac0616a1e93330459113a910205f6
#
_entry.id   ea9ac0616a1e93330459113a910205f6
#
_cell.length_a   1.000
_cell.length_b   1.000
_cell.length_c   1.000
_cell.angle_alpha   90.00
_cell.angle_beta   90.00
_cell.angle_gamma   90.00
#
_symmetry.space_group_name_H-M   'P 1'
#
loop_
_entity.id
_entity.type
_entity.pdbx_description
1 polymer ?
#
loop_
_entity_poly.entity_id
_entity_poly.type
_entity_poly.pdbx_seq_one_letter_code
_entity_poly.pdbx_strand_id
1 'polypeptide(L)'
;MPEIKLEHVTKRWGKFYAVDDLDLVIKNNSFVTLLGPSGCGKTTILRMIAGLETPTCGRITIGDQVVFDSDLGINVPPNKRKVGFLFQNYALWPNMTVYDNIAFGLSNVKDTLPKVDFEAKNAARLAQILKAPGEVVKILEDCRDKTGKLDEKRAYIKLIDAFTLSIYTAKKLFAYHLESGKDPAADIAALERKVAAARKSQTLDDQFRVLQNGQPVLEKRKLTKEEIDLSVRRVSRIVKIGMFMDRYPAELSGGQQQRVAIARTLAPEPSVLFMDEPLSNLDAKLRLE
;
A
#
# COMPACT_ATOMS: atom_id res chain seq x y z
N MET A 1 8.95 -4.74 -12.72
CA MET A 1 8.06 -5.93 -12.76
C MET A 1 8.86 -7.08 -13.31
N PRO A 2 8.98 -8.21 -12.64
CA PRO A 2 9.78 -9.36 -13.12
C PRO A 2 9.13 -10.04 -14.33
N GLU A 3 9.94 -10.76 -15.11
CA GLU A 3 9.45 -11.68 -16.15
C GLU A 3 8.69 -12.84 -15.50
N ILE A 4 7.66 -13.34 -16.17
CA ILE A 4 6.91 -14.53 -15.74
C ILE A 4 6.96 -15.55 -16.87
N LYS A 5 7.36 -16.78 -16.53
CA LYS A 5 7.39 -17.91 -17.46
C LYS A 5 6.50 -19.04 -16.95
N LEU A 6 5.69 -19.57 -17.84
CA LEU A 6 4.97 -20.81 -17.68
C LEU A 6 5.54 -21.79 -18.72
N GLU A 7 5.89 -22.98 -18.28
CA GLU A 7 6.49 -24.03 -19.13
C GLU A 7 5.71 -25.31 -18.92
N HIS A 8 5.03 -25.79 -19.96
CA HIS A 8 4.21 -27.01 -19.97
C HIS A 8 3.18 -27.05 -18.84
N VAL A 9 2.56 -25.90 -18.51
CA VAL A 9 1.66 -25.79 -17.37
C VAL A 9 0.28 -26.35 -17.71
N THR A 10 -0.13 -27.38 -16.98
CA THR A 10 -1.45 -28.00 -17.08
C THR A 10 -2.22 -27.90 -15.77
N LYS A 11 -3.51 -27.59 -15.85
CA LYS A 11 -4.46 -27.70 -14.74
C LYS A 11 -5.68 -28.49 -15.15
N ARG A 12 -5.93 -29.58 -14.45
CA ARG A 12 -7.13 -30.41 -14.65
C ARG A 12 -7.84 -30.72 -13.33
N TRP A 13 -9.16 -30.90 -13.40
CA TRP A 13 -9.98 -31.43 -12.33
C TRP A 13 -10.67 -32.71 -12.86
N GLY A 14 -10.16 -33.86 -12.44
CA GLY A 14 -10.57 -35.16 -13.02
C GLY A 14 -10.29 -35.21 -14.52
N LYS A 15 -11.34 -35.29 -15.34
CA LYS A 15 -11.22 -35.32 -16.81
C LYS A 15 -11.30 -33.94 -17.48
N PHE A 16 -11.64 -32.90 -16.74
CA PHE A 16 -11.78 -31.55 -17.29
C PHE A 16 -10.43 -30.80 -17.23
N TYR A 17 -9.95 -30.37 -18.39
CA TYR A 17 -8.78 -29.52 -18.53
C TYR A 17 -9.18 -28.05 -18.55
N ALA A 18 -8.82 -27.30 -17.52
CA ALA A 18 -9.00 -25.84 -17.47
C ALA A 18 -7.88 -25.11 -18.20
N VAL A 19 -6.68 -25.66 -18.15
CA VAL A 19 -5.49 -25.22 -18.89
C VAL A 19 -4.75 -26.50 -19.29
N ASP A 20 -4.37 -26.60 -20.56
CA ASP A 20 -3.72 -27.79 -21.12
C ASP A 20 -2.42 -27.36 -21.82
N ASP A 21 -1.30 -27.87 -21.33
CA ASP A 21 0.08 -27.73 -21.87
C ASP A 21 0.42 -26.29 -22.30
N LEU A 22 0.23 -25.32 -21.38
CA LEU A 22 0.42 -23.91 -21.67
C LEU A 22 1.89 -23.49 -21.52
N ASP A 23 2.46 -22.96 -22.59
CA ASP A 23 3.68 -22.19 -22.61
C ASP A 23 3.39 -20.70 -22.77
N LEU A 24 3.85 -19.88 -21.84
CA LEU A 24 3.60 -18.43 -21.87
C LEU A 24 4.77 -17.66 -21.24
N VAL A 25 5.25 -16.64 -21.95
CA VAL A 25 6.26 -15.72 -21.43
C VAL A 25 5.68 -14.32 -21.37
N ILE A 26 5.60 -13.76 -20.16
CA ILE A 26 5.25 -12.35 -19.92
C ILE A 26 6.53 -11.59 -19.64
N LYS A 27 6.91 -10.72 -20.58
CA LYS A 27 8.17 -9.98 -20.51
C LYS A 27 8.20 -9.01 -19.31
N ASN A 28 9.41 -8.70 -18.88
CA ASN A 28 9.66 -7.69 -17.85
C ASN A 28 8.99 -6.34 -18.19
N ASN A 29 8.41 -5.69 -17.20
CA ASN A 29 7.75 -4.36 -17.30
C ASN A 29 6.66 -4.27 -18.38
N SER A 30 5.95 -5.36 -18.69
CA SER A 30 4.86 -5.36 -19.65
C SER A 30 3.48 -5.30 -18.98
N PHE A 31 2.50 -4.72 -19.69
CA PHE A 31 1.09 -4.82 -19.39
C PHE A 31 0.47 -5.86 -20.34
N VAL A 32 -0.16 -6.89 -19.81
CA VAL A 32 -0.71 -8.01 -20.59
C VAL A 32 -2.17 -8.22 -20.24
N THR A 33 -3.01 -8.35 -21.26
CA THR A 33 -4.43 -8.69 -21.11
C THR A 33 -4.70 -10.08 -21.69
N LEU A 34 -5.31 -10.95 -20.88
CA LEU A 34 -5.78 -12.25 -21.32
C LEU A 34 -7.21 -12.10 -21.87
N LEU A 35 -7.39 -12.35 -23.16
CA LEU A 35 -8.69 -12.29 -23.82
C LEU A 35 -9.20 -13.70 -24.14
N GLY A 36 -10.51 -13.88 -24.10
CA GLY A 36 -11.17 -15.14 -24.45
C GLY A 36 -12.55 -15.24 -23.83
N PRO A 37 -13.38 -16.22 -24.26
CA PRO A 37 -14.73 -16.43 -23.74
C PRO A 37 -14.73 -16.80 -22.25
N SER A 38 -15.90 -16.72 -21.62
CA SER A 38 -16.06 -17.19 -20.24
C SER A 38 -15.72 -18.69 -20.15
N GLY A 39 -15.00 -19.08 -19.10
CA GLY A 39 -14.60 -20.48 -18.87
C GLY A 39 -13.37 -20.97 -19.64
N CYS A 40 -12.70 -20.14 -20.45
CA CYS A 40 -11.48 -20.55 -21.17
C CYS A 40 -10.18 -20.57 -20.33
N GLY A 41 -10.25 -20.53 -19.01
CA GLY A 41 -9.11 -20.72 -18.13
C GLY A 41 -8.37 -19.45 -17.69
N LYS A 42 -8.76 -18.22 -18.11
CA LYS A 42 -8.08 -16.95 -17.75
C LYS A 42 -7.85 -16.79 -16.23
N THR A 43 -8.93 -16.86 -15.46
CA THR A 43 -8.86 -16.77 -13.98
C THR A 43 -8.00 -17.89 -13.39
N THR A 44 -8.05 -19.09 -13.97
CA THR A 44 -7.24 -20.24 -13.52
C THR A 44 -5.75 -19.96 -13.72
N ILE A 45 -5.36 -19.42 -14.88
CA ILE A 45 -3.97 -19.04 -15.16
C ILE A 45 -3.48 -17.99 -14.14
N LEU A 46 -4.25 -16.91 -13.95
CA LEU A 46 -3.90 -15.87 -12.98
C LEU A 46 -3.74 -16.42 -11.56
N ARG A 47 -4.66 -17.31 -11.14
CA ARG A 47 -4.63 -17.95 -9.81
C ARG A 47 -3.44 -18.89 -9.66
N MET A 48 -3.07 -19.64 -10.70
CA MET A 48 -1.88 -20.50 -10.67
C MET A 48 -0.58 -19.69 -10.52
N ILE A 49 -0.44 -18.62 -11.27
CA ILE A 49 0.74 -17.73 -11.12
C ILE A 49 0.78 -17.11 -9.73
N ALA A 50 -0.36 -16.67 -9.20
CA ALA A 50 -0.47 -16.09 -7.86
C ALA A 50 -0.30 -17.13 -6.72
N GLY A 51 -0.36 -18.44 -7.02
CA GLY A 51 -0.29 -19.52 -6.02
C GLY A 51 -1.59 -19.77 -5.28
N LEU A 52 -2.71 -19.22 -5.76
CA LEU A 52 -4.06 -19.44 -5.22
C LEU A 52 -4.69 -20.73 -5.75
N GLU A 53 -4.14 -21.26 -6.84
CA GLU A 53 -4.47 -22.54 -7.42
C GLU A 53 -3.18 -23.30 -7.74
N THR A 54 -3.14 -24.60 -7.45
CA THR A 54 -1.96 -25.43 -7.72
C THR A 54 -2.09 -26.07 -9.11
N PRO A 55 -1.12 -25.87 -10.03
CA PRO A 55 -1.07 -26.59 -11.29
C PRO A 55 -1.03 -28.12 -11.08
N THR A 56 -1.47 -28.90 -12.07
CA THR A 56 -1.33 -30.37 -12.06
C THR A 56 0.09 -30.78 -12.43
N CYS A 57 0.70 -30.11 -13.42
CA CYS A 57 2.09 -30.30 -13.81
C CYS A 57 2.65 -29.04 -14.47
N GLY A 58 3.95 -29.06 -14.79
CA GLY A 58 4.70 -27.99 -15.41
C GLY A 58 5.50 -27.16 -14.44
N ARG A 59 6.00 -26.01 -14.92
CA ARG A 59 6.84 -25.09 -14.15
C ARG A 59 6.36 -23.65 -14.28
N ILE A 60 6.42 -22.89 -13.18
CA ILE A 60 6.13 -21.44 -13.16
C ILE A 60 7.32 -20.73 -12.50
N THR A 61 7.86 -19.71 -13.20
CA THR A 61 8.97 -18.87 -12.71
C THR A 61 8.54 -17.40 -12.69
N ILE A 62 8.90 -16.68 -11.63
CA ILE A 62 8.67 -15.23 -11.50
C ILE A 62 10.03 -14.57 -11.23
N GLY A 63 10.55 -13.82 -12.20
CA GLY A 63 11.93 -13.33 -12.18
C GLY A 63 12.92 -14.48 -12.12
N ASP A 64 13.80 -14.49 -11.11
CA ASP A 64 14.78 -15.55 -10.90
C ASP A 64 14.28 -16.68 -9.97
N GLN A 65 13.03 -16.60 -9.51
CA GLN A 65 12.47 -17.55 -8.55
C GLN A 65 11.54 -18.54 -9.24
N VAL A 66 11.84 -19.86 -9.18
CA VAL A 66 10.88 -20.93 -9.48
C VAL A 66 9.84 -20.95 -8.35
N VAL A 67 8.58 -20.69 -8.68
CA VAL A 67 7.47 -20.63 -7.70
C VAL A 67 6.61 -21.88 -7.71
N PHE A 68 6.64 -22.64 -8.80
CA PHE A 68 6.03 -23.97 -8.93
C PHE A 68 6.86 -24.83 -9.86
N ASP A 69 7.05 -26.08 -9.50
CA ASP A 69 7.66 -27.11 -10.34
C ASP A 69 7.18 -28.49 -9.89
N SER A 70 6.45 -29.19 -10.77
CA SER A 70 5.89 -30.51 -10.46
C SER A 70 6.96 -31.58 -10.24
N ASP A 71 8.07 -31.52 -10.99
CA ASP A 71 9.11 -32.54 -10.99
C ASP A 71 10.04 -32.39 -9.78
N LEU A 72 10.27 -31.14 -9.37
CA LEU A 72 11.08 -30.83 -8.20
C LEU A 72 10.26 -30.74 -6.90
N GLY A 73 8.93 -30.85 -6.97
CA GLY A 73 8.05 -30.73 -5.80
C GLY A 73 8.01 -29.32 -5.21
N ILE A 74 8.32 -28.28 -6.00
CA ILE A 74 8.33 -26.89 -5.54
C ILE A 74 6.91 -26.33 -5.65
N ASN A 75 6.40 -25.78 -4.54
CA ASN A 75 5.15 -25.02 -4.53
C ASN A 75 5.24 -23.88 -3.51
N VAL A 76 5.64 -22.70 -3.96
CA VAL A 76 5.79 -21.50 -3.11
C VAL A 76 4.40 -20.94 -2.80
N PRO A 77 4.03 -20.74 -1.51
CA PRO A 77 2.73 -20.21 -1.15
C PRO A 77 2.54 -18.75 -1.59
N PRO A 78 1.29 -18.26 -1.79
CA PRO A 78 0.99 -16.92 -2.32
C PRO A 78 1.69 -15.78 -1.61
N ASN A 79 1.74 -15.81 -0.28
CA ASN A 79 2.36 -14.78 0.55
C ASN A 79 3.88 -14.63 0.38
N LYS A 80 4.54 -15.58 -0.29
CA LYS A 80 5.98 -15.54 -0.59
C LYS A 80 6.29 -15.24 -2.07
N ARG A 81 5.26 -15.08 -2.92
CA ARG A 81 5.44 -14.78 -4.35
C ARG A 81 5.56 -13.28 -4.65
N LYS A 82 5.36 -12.39 -3.66
CA LYS A 82 5.37 -10.92 -3.80
C LYS A 82 4.44 -10.40 -4.91
N VAL A 83 3.30 -11.03 -5.08
CA VAL A 83 2.28 -10.68 -6.07
C VAL A 83 1.03 -10.13 -5.39
N GLY A 84 0.35 -9.21 -6.05
CA GLY A 84 -0.96 -8.71 -5.64
C GLY A 84 -2.05 -9.35 -6.50
N PHE A 85 -3.20 -9.67 -5.92
CA PHE A 85 -4.34 -10.24 -6.63
C PHE A 85 -5.62 -9.46 -6.30
N LEU A 86 -6.23 -8.86 -7.32
CA LEU A 86 -7.53 -8.20 -7.23
C LEU A 86 -8.61 -9.19 -7.67
N PHE A 87 -9.44 -9.59 -6.72
CA PHE A 87 -10.56 -10.53 -6.96
C PHE A 87 -11.74 -9.82 -7.62
N GLN A 88 -12.49 -10.55 -8.44
CA GLN A 88 -13.68 -10.07 -9.13
C GLN A 88 -14.75 -9.50 -8.17
N ASN A 89 -14.92 -10.11 -6.99
CA ASN A 89 -15.88 -9.69 -5.96
C ASN A 89 -15.27 -8.76 -4.91
N TYR A 90 -14.09 -8.15 -5.21
CA TYR A 90 -13.31 -7.28 -4.32
C TYR A 90 -12.85 -7.93 -3.02
N ALA A 91 -13.51 -8.95 -2.51
CA ALA A 91 -13.20 -9.73 -1.29
C ALA A 91 -12.85 -8.85 -0.07
N LEU A 92 -13.55 -7.73 0.14
CA LEU A 92 -13.35 -6.88 1.30
C LEU A 92 -13.88 -7.54 2.56
N TRP A 93 -13.18 -7.32 3.68
CA TRP A 93 -13.63 -7.74 5.01
C TRP A 93 -14.78 -6.83 5.46
N PRO A 94 -16.03 -7.32 5.61
CA PRO A 94 -17.20 -6.48 5.88
C PRO A 94 -17.19 -5.84 7.27
N ASN A 95 -16.51 -6.46 8.22
CA ASN A 95 -16.39 -6.05 9.63
C ASN A 95 -15.15 -5.18 9.91
N MET A 96 -14.40 -4.83 8.89
CA MET A 96 -13.24 -3.95 8.96
C MET A 96 -13.53 -2.64 8.27
N THR A 97 -12.99 -1.53 8.81
CA THR A 97 -13.03 -0.23 8.15
C THR A 97 -12.24 -0.25 6.84
N VAL A 98 -12.38 0.78 6.01
CA VAL A 98 -11.55 0.98 4.81
C VAL A 98 -10.07 0.98 5.18
N TYR A 99 -9.71 1.71 6.24
CA TYR A 99 -8.35 1.76 6.74
C TYR A 99 -7.83 0.36 7.10
N ASP A 100 -8.60 -0.40 7.89
CA ASP A 100 -8.20 -1.73 8.36
C ASP A 100 -8.10 -2.74 7.21
N ASN A 101 -8.99 -2.66 6.21
CA ASN A 101 -8.92 -3.47 5.01
C ASN A 101 -7.58 -3.28 4.27
N ILE A 102 -7.12 -2.04 4.14
CA ILE A 102 -5.86 -1.72 3.45
C ILE A 102 -4.65 -2.10 4.33
N ALA A 103 -4.71 -1.80 5.63
CA ALA A 103 -3.63 -2.02 6.58
C ALA A 103 -3.39 -3.51 6.91
N PHE A 104 -4.39 -4.38 6.74
CA PHE A 104 -4.37 -5.78 7.16
C PHE A 104 -3.15 -6.54 6.62
N GLY A 105 -2.89 -6.44 5.33
CA GLY A 105 -1.75 -7.11 4.69
C GLY A 105 -0.40 -6.61 5.22
N LEU A 106 -0.30 -5.31 5.51
CA LEU A 106 0.92 -4.66 5.99
C LEU A 106 1.26 -5.04 7.43
N SER A 107 0.25 -5.23 8.29
CA SER A 107 0.44 -5.49 9.72
C SER A 107 0.92 -6.91 10.04
N ASN A 108 0.73 -7.86 9.11
CA ASN A 108 0.97 -9.28 9.36
C ASN A 108 2.28 -9.83 8.79
N VAL A 109 2.97 -9.06 7.95
CA VAL A 109 4.21 -9.49 7.29
C VAL A 109 5.42 -8.95 8.03
N LYS A 110 6.43 -9.81 8.25
CA LYS A 110 7.78 -9.41 8.65
C LYS A 110 8.67 -9.40 7.42
N ASP A 111 9.40 -8.32 7.23
CA ASP A 111 10.37 -8.20 6.13
C ASP A 111 11.72 -7.68 6.65
N THR A 112 12.75 -7.80 5.83
CA THR A 112 14.06 -7.21 6.11
C THR A 112 14.04 -5.75 5.71
N LEU A 113 13.95 -4.86 6.70
CA LEU A 113 13.70 -3.45 6.52
C LEU A 113 14.85 -2.62 7.12
N PRO A 114 15.14 -1.43 6.57
CA PRO A 114 16.09 -0.51 7.17
C PRO A 114 15.64 -0.10 8.57
N LYS A 115 16.59 -0.02 9.51
CA LYS A 115 16.36 0.60 10.80
C LYS A 115 16.30 2.11 10.61
N VAL A 116 15.18 2.75 11.01
CA VAL A 116 14.91 4.19 10.85
C VAL A 116 14.69 4.83 12.21
N ASP A 117 15.30 5.99 12.43
CA ASP A 117 14.99 6.85 13.58
C ASP A 117 13.74 7.70 13.24
N PHE A 118 12.55 7.14 13.53
CA PHE A 118 11.28 7.81 13.25
C PHE A 118 11.08 9.06 14.10
N GLU A 119 11.64 9.13 15.31
CA GLU A 119 11.50 10.30 16.16
C GLU A 119 12.25 11.50 15.56
N ALA A 120 13.49 11.29 15.15
CA ALA A 120 14.28 12.31 14.47
C ALA A 120 13.69 12.69 13.11
N LYS A 121 13.24 11.71 12.33
CA LYS A 121 12.59 11.94 11.02
C LYS A 121 11.36 12.84 11.15
N ASN A 122 10.49 12.52 12.11
CA ASN A 122 9.28 13.29 12.35
C ASN A 122 9.56 14.67 12.91
N ALA A 123 10.56 14.80 13.80
CA ALA A 123 11.01 16.08 14.30
C ALA A 123 11.52 16.98 13.17
N ALA A 124 12.35 16.45 12.28
CA ALA A 124 12.84 17.19 11.12
C ALA A 124 11.69 17.64 10.19
N ARG A 125 10.73 16.73 9.94
CA ARG A 125 9.58 17.04 9.08
C ARG A 125 8.69 18.11 9.69
N LEU A 126 8.37 18.01 10.99
CA LEU A 126 7.61 19.04 11.71
C LEU A 126 8.33 20.39 11.73
N ALA A 127 9.63 20.41 12.02
CA ALA A 127 10.42 21.65 11.99
C ALA A 127 10.37 22.34 10.61
N GLN A 128 10.45 21.54 9.53
CA GLN A 128 10.34 22.05 8.16
C GLN A 128 8.98 22.70 7.89
N ILE A 129 7.88 22.05 8.31
CA ILE A 129 6.51 22.57 8.11
C ILE A 129 6.30 23.84 8.95
N LEU A 130 6.75 23.84 10.20
CA LEU A 130 6.61 24.99 11.11
C LEU A 130 7.37 26.24 10.64
N LYS A 131 8.39 26.10 9.77
CA LYS A 131 9.09 27.25 9.16
C LYS A 131 8.22 28.04 8.17
N ALA A 132 7.12 27.43 7.66
CA ALA A 132 6.15 28.06 6.78
C ALA A 132 4.72 27.90 7.35
N PRO A 133 4.41 28.49 8.53
CA PRO A 133 3.18 28.22 9.26
C PRO A 133 1.92 28.68 8.54
N GLY A 134 2.02 29.63 7.60
CA GLY A 134 0.87 30.22 6.90
C GLY A 134 0.04 29.20 6.12
N GLU A 135 0.66 28.17 5.52
CA GLU A 135 -0.06 27.12 4.82
C GLU A 135 -0.86 26.24 5.79
N VAL A 136 -0.30 25.93 6.96
CA VAL A 136 -1.00 25.19 8.01
C VAL A 136 -2.20 25.99 8.52
N VAL A 137 -1.98 27.28 8.84
CA VAL A 137 -3.06 28.17 9.32
C VAL A 137 -4.19 28.25 8.31
N LYS A 138 -3.88 28.47 7.03
CA LYS A 138 -4.88 28.48 5.95
C LYS A 138 -5.70 27.19 5.89
N ILE A 139 -5.05 26.03 6.00
CA ILE A 139 -5.73 24.73 6.00
C ILE A 139 -6.67 24.61 7.20
N LEU A 140 -6.23 25.05 8.38
CA LEU A 140 -7.03 25.00 9.61
C LEU A 140 -8.23 25.96 9.54
N GLU A 141 -8.05 27.17 9.02
CA GLU A 141 -9.14 28.13 8.80
C GLU A 141 -10.18 27.59 7.83
N ASP A 142 -9.78 26.97 6.74
CA ASP A 142 -10.67 26.29 5.77
C ASP A 142 -11.45 25.10 6.37
N CYS A 143 -11.06 24.63 7.55
CA CYS A 143 -11.73 23.54 8.26
C CYS A 143 -12.70 24.05 9.35
N ARG A 144 -12.89 25.35 9.49
CA ARG A 144 -13.92 25.90 10.39
C ARG A 144 -15.31 25.74 9.78
N ASP A 145 -16.27 25.41 10.62
CA ASP A 145 -17.68 25.39 10.24
C ASP A 145 -18.30 26.82 10.23
N LYS A 146 -19.57 26.91 9.89
CA LYS A 146 -20.31 28.20 9.85
C LYS A 146 -20.41 28.89 11.23
N THR A 147 -20.16 28.19 12.32
CA THR A 147 -20.14 28.70 13.69
C THR A 147 -18.74 29.10 14.15
N GLY A 148 -17.73 28.94 13.29
CA GLY A 148 -16.31 29.20 13.60
C GLY A 148 -15.61 28.07 14.35
N LYS A 149 -16.31 26.94 14.64
CA LYS A 149 -15.74 25.79 15.30
C LYS A 149 -14.88 24.98 14.32
N LEU A 150 -13.68 24.61 14.76
CA LEU A 150 -12.75 23.83 13.96
C LEU A 150 -13.18 22.35 13.92
N ASP A 151 -13.33 21.81 12.70
CA ASP A 151 -13.54 20.37 12.47
C ASP A 151 -12.19 19.66 12.47
N GLU A 152 -11.83 19.06 13.60
CA GLU A 152 -10.55 18.39 13.79
C GLU A 152 -10.35 17.23 12.80
N LYS A 153 -11.39 16.42 12.53
CA LYS A 153 -11.26 15.28 11.60
C LYS A 153 -10.93 15.77 10.19
N ARG A 154 -11.63 16.78 9.74
CA ARG A 154 -11.36 17.41 8.44
C ARG A 154 -9.98 18.06 8.39
N ALA A 155 -9.56 18.70 9.48
CA ALA A 155 -8.23 19.30 9.61
C ALA A 155 -7.13 18.24 9.49
N TYR A 156 -7.23 17.12 10.23
CA TYR A 156 -6.26 16.02 10.11
C TYR A 156 -6.15 15.49 8.69
N ILE A 157 -7.27 15.23 8.00
CA ILE A 157 -7.26 14.72 6.63
C ILE A 157 -6.57 15.72 5.70
N LYS A 158 -6.90 17.01 5.77
CA LYS A 158 -6.27 18.03 4.93
C LYS A 158 -4.78 18.19 5.21
N LEU A 159 -4.35 18.17 6.48
CA LEU A 159 -2.93 18.24 6.85
C LEU A 159 -2.16 17.00 6.36
N ILE A 160 -2.75 15.80 6.49
CA ILE A 160 -2.19 14.55 5.95
C ILE A 160 -1.98 14.66 4.45
N ASP A 161 -2.96 15.16 3.72
CA ASP A 161 -2.92 15.25 2.26
C ASP A 161 -1.96 16.33 1.78
N ALA A 162 -1.94 17.51 2.39
CA ALA A 162 -1.07 18.63 2.01
C ALA A 162 0.41 18.31 2.26
N PHE A 163 0.71 17.75 3.43
CA PHE A 163 2.11 17.55 3.85
C PHE A 163 2.59 16.10 3.77
N THR A 164 1.79 15.19 3.26
CA THR A 164 2.12 13.74 3.17
C THR A 164 2.55 13.17 4.54
N LEU A 165 1.72 13.40 5.56
CA LEU A 165 1.98 12.98 6.92
C LEU A 165 1.27 11.67 7.29
N SER A 166 1.77 11.00 8.33
CA SER A 166 0.99 10.03 9.07
C SER A 166 -0.05 10.73 9.95
N ILE A 167 -1.10 10.02 10.37
CA ILE A 167 -2.07 10.54 11.34
C ILE A 167 -1.39 10.94 12.66
N TYR A 168 -0.34 10.23 13.05
CA TYR A 168 0.41 10.49 14.27
C TYR A 168 1.16 11.81 14.19
N THR A 169 1.80 12.10 13.06
CA THR A 169 2.52 13.35 12.83
C THR A 169 1.56 14.52 12.59
N ALA A 170 0.44 14.30 11.90
CA ALA A 170 -0.61 15.31 11.72
C ALA A 170 -1.24 15.74 13.05
N LYS A 171 -1.49 14.81 13.97
CA LYS A 171 -1.96 15.14 15.33
C LYS A 171 -0.94 15.96 16.10
N LYS A 172 0.37 15.65 15.99
CA LYS A 172 1.42 16.48 16.59
C LYS A 172 1.47 17.87 15.98
N LEU A 173 1.33 17.99 14.66
CA LEU A 173 1.29 19.28 13.98
C LEU A 173 0.10 20.13 14.43
N PHE A 174 -1.07 19.53 14.54
CA PHE A 174 -2.28 20.18 15.02
C PHE A 174 -2.14 20.69 16.46
N ALA A 175 -1.48 19.94 17.33
CA ALA A 175 -1.26 20.30 18.74
C ALA A 175 -0.36 21.53 18.96
N TYR A 176 0.26 22.06 17.91
CA TYR A 176 0.98 23.36 18.02
C TYR A 176 0.07 24.57 18.03
N HIS A 177 -1.23 24.40 17.70
CA HIS A 177 -2.25 25.46 17.73
C HIS A 177 -1.85 26.73 16.97
N LEU A 178 -1.31 26.57 15.76
CA LEU A 178 -0.83 27.69 14.93
C LEU A 178 -1.96 28.67 14.55
N GLU A 179 -3.21 28.20 14.53
CA GLU A 179 -4.40 29.02 14.30
C GLU A 179 -4.64 30.07 15.39
N SER A 180 -4.00 29.93 16.55
CA SER A 180 -4.05 30.93 17.65
C SER A 180 -3.08 32.09 17.49
N GLY A 181 -2.29 32.10 16.40
CA GLY A 181 -1.26 33.11 16.17
C GLY A 181 0.03 32.89 16.99
N LYS A 182 0.21 31.71 17.58
CA LYS A 182 1.41 31.34 18.32
C LYS A 182 2.64 31.31 17.41
N ASP A 183 3.74 31.98 17.82
CA ASP A 183 5.02 31.90 17.14
C ASP A 183 5.66 30.51 17.34
N PRO A 184 5.94 29.75 16.27
CA PRO A 184 6.51 28.43 16.36
C PRO A 184 8.04 28.41 16.59
N ALA A 185 8.72 29.54 16.71
CA ALA A 185 10.19 29.61 16.78
C ALA A 185 10.80 28.74 17.89
N ALA A 186 10.21 28.77 19.10
CA ALA A 186 10.65 27.93 20.21
C ALA A 186 10.46 26.43 19.95
N ASP A 187 9.33 26.07 19.33
CA ASP A 187 9.00 24.69 18.97
C ASP A 187 9.95 24.18 17.87
N ILE A 188 10.26 25.00 16.86
CA ILE A 188 11.26 24.71 15.82
C ILE A 188 12.61 24.42 16.44
N ALA A 189 13.10 25.33 17.33
CA ALA A 189 14.38 25.13 17.98
C ALA A 189 14.45 23.86 18.83
N ALA A 190 13.35 23.47 19.49
CA ALA A 190 13.26 22.23 20.24
C ALA A 190 13.34 20.99 19.33
N LEU A 191 12.66 21.02 18.19
CA LEU A 191 12.68 19.94 17.20
C LEU A 191 14.05 19.79 16.54
N GLU A 192 14.70 20.90 16.17
CA GLU A 192 16.05 20.91 15.60
C GLU A 192 17.11 20.37 16.59
N ARG A 193 16.99 20.70 17.90
CA ARG A 193 17.84 20.08 18.93
C ARG A 193 17.67 18.56 19.00
N LYS A 194 16.44 18.04 18.89
CA LYS A 194 16.20 16.58 18.84
C LYS A 194 16.88 15.93 17.65
N VAL A 195 16.76 16.54 16.46
CA VAL A 195 17.42 16.05 15.25
C VAL A 195 18.94 16.07 15.41
N ALA A 196 19.50 17.16 15.95
CA ALA A 196 20.93 17.27 16.18
C ALA A 196 21.45 16.24 17.21
N ALA A 197 20.68 15.98 18.27
CA ALA A 197 21.00 14.95 19.26
C ALA A 197 21.00 13.54 18.63
N ALA A 198 20.01 13.21 17.81
CA ALA A 198 19.95 11.93 17.11
C ALA A 198 21.15 11.74 16.17
N ARG A 199 21.52 12.76 15.40
CA ARG A 199 22.70 12.72 14.50
C ARG A 199 24.05 12.66 15.25
N LYS A 200 24.08 13.06 16.51
CA LYS A 200 25.28 12.88 17.37
C LYS A 200 25.37 11.47 17.95
N SER A 201 24.22 10.85 18.25
CA SER A 201 24.19 9.52 18.88
C SER A 201 24.41 8.38 17.89
N GLN A 202 24.04 8.58 16.62
CA GLN A 202 24.15 7.57 15.55
C GLN A 202 24.32 8.20 14.18
N THR A 203 25.01 7.49 13.28
CA THR A 203 25.14 7.93 11.87
C THR A 203 23.82 7.73 11.15
N LEU A 204 23.23 8.83 10.65
CA LEU A 204 21.95 8.81 9.92
C LEU A 204 22.15 9.38 8.51
N ASP A 205 21.49 8.78 7.53
CA ASP A 205 21.38 9.37 6.20
C ASP A 205 20.25 10.43 6.12
N ASP A 206 20.01 10.96 4.91
CA ASP A 206 18.97 11.97 4.67
C ASP A 206 17.54 11.46 4.90
N GLN A 207 17.34 10.14 4.90
CA GLN A 207 16.06 9.50 5.21
C GLN A 207 15.95 9.06 6.67
N PHE A 208 16.93 9.43 7.50
CA PHE A 208 17.03 9.01 8.90
C PHE A 208 17.17 7.51 9.10
N ARG A 209 17.75 6.78 8.10
CA ARG A 209 18.14 5.39 8.25
C ARG A 209 19.46 5.32 9.00
N VAL A 210 19.53 4.40 9.95
CA VAL A 210 20.77 4.16 10.71
C VAL A 210 21.78 3.49 9.80
N LEU A 211 22.97 4.08 9.72
CA LEU A 211 24.08 3.57 8.91
C LEU A 211 25.12 2.90 9.80
N GLN A 212 25.68 1.78 9.30
CA GLN A 212 26.88 1.14 9.82
C GLN A 212 27.83 0.89 8.65
N ASN A 213 29.07 1.37 8.75
CA ASN A 213 30.04 1.32 7.65
C ASN A 213 29.52 1.88 6.31
N GLY A 214 28.71 2.96 6.37
CA GLY A 214 28.13 3.60 5.19
C GLY A 214 26.94 2.90 4.55
N GLN A 215 26.52 1.75 5.09
CA GLN A 215 25.36 0.98 4.60
C GLN A 215 24.20 1.03 5.60
N PRO A 216 22.93 1.05 5.13
CA PRO A 216 21.78 0.98 6.02
C PRO A 216 21.76 -0.33 6.82
N VAL A 217 21.58 -0.20 8.14
CA VAL A 217 21.38 -1.35 9.01
C VAL A 217 20.01 -1.96 8.70
N LEU A 218 20.00 -3.24 8.32
CA LEU A 218 18.78 -3.99 8.03
C LEU A 218 18.40 -4.86 9.23
N GLU A 219 17.12 -4.89 9.54
CA GLU A 219 16.56 -5.74 10.60
C GLU A 219 15.28 -6.45 10.14
N LYS A 220 15.09 -7.69 10.57
CA LYS A 220 13.86 -8.45 10.28
C LYS A 220 12.78 -8.05 11.26
N ARG A 221 11.87 -7.17 10.83
CA ARG A 221 10.80 -6.63 11.67
C ARG A 221 9.48 -6.49 10.92
N LYS A 222 8.43 -6.23 11.66
CA LYS A 222 7.16 -5.74 11.10
C LYS A 222 7.28 -4.24 10.82
N LEU A 223 6.41 -3.74 9.95
CA LEU A 223 6.18 -2.31 9.79
C LEU A 223 5.66 -1.72 11.11
N THR A 224 6.13 -0.54 11.45
CA THR A 224 5.60 0.26 12.57
C THR A 224 4.20 0.77 12.22
N LYS A 225 3.42 1.18 13.22
CA LYS A 225 2.10 1.81 13.01
C LYS A 225 2.19 3.03 12.10
N GLU A 226 3.27 3.78 12.18
CA GLU A 226 3.50 4.96 11.37
C GLU A 226 3.80 4.61 9.90
N GLU A 227 4.65 3.59 9.65
CA GLU A 227 4.92 3.11 8.31
C GLU A 227 3.66 2.55 7.64
N ILE A 228 2.84 1.81 8.39
CA ILE A 228 1.55 1.31 7.91
C ILE A 228 0.63 2.47 7.53
N ASP A 229 0.48 3.47 8.42
CA ASP A 229 -0.39 4.62 8.15
C ASP A 229 0.09 5.40 6.92
N LEU A 230 1.39 5.65 6.79
CA LEU A 230 1.96 6.31 5.60
C LEU A 230 1.68 5.53 4.31
N SER A 231 1.83 4.20 4.33
CA SER A 231 1.52 3.35 3.17
C SER A 231 0.03 3.39 2.83
N VAL A 232 -0.85 3.26 3.83
CA VAL A 232 -2.31 3.37 3.65
C VAL A 232 -2.68 4.72 3.04
N ARG A 233 -2.15 5.83 3.59
CA ARG A 233 -2.44 7.19 3.10
C ARG A 233 -1.93 7.41 1.68
N ARG A 234 -0.75 6.90 1.35
CA ARG A 234 -0.19 6.97 0.01
C ARG A 234 -1.10 6.32 -1.03
N VAL A 235 -1.48 5.05 -0.80
CA VAL A 235 -2.34 4.34 -1.78
C VAL A 235 -3.75 4.90 -1.82
N SER A 236 -4.29 5.34 -0.69
CA SER A 236 -5.62 5.97 -0.61
C SER A 236 -5.71 7.26 -1.42
N ARG A 237 -4.61 8.03 -1.48
CA ARG A 237 -4.52 9.23 -2.30
C ARG A 237 -4.50 8.87 -3.80
N ILE A 238 -3.74 7.85 -4.19
CA ILE A 238 -3.66 7.38 -5.58
C ILE A 238 -5.06 7.02 -6.10
N VAL A 239 -5.85 6.28 -5.30
CA VAL A 239 -7.19 5.83 -5.69
C VAL A 239 -8.33 6.78 -5.24
N LYS A 240 -8.00 7.93 -4.65
CA LYS A 240 -8.94 8.99 -4.22
C LYS A 240 -10.03 8.52 -3.24
N ILE A 241 -9.64 7.76 -2.20
CA ILE A 241 -10.55 7.27 -1.15
C ILE A 241 -10.19 7.75 0.27
N GLY A 242 -9.28 8.71 0.41
CA GLY A 242 -8.77 9.18 1.71
C GLY A 242 -9.85 9.66 2.71
N MET A 243 -10.99 10.16 2.19
CA MET A 243 -12.09 10.63 3.04
C MET A 243 -12.99 9.52 3.61
N PHE A 244 -12.79 8.25 3.19
CA PHE A 244 -13.66 7.13 3.59
C PHE A 244 -12.99 6.17 4.59
N MET A 245 -11.84 6.53 5.15
CA MET A 245 -11.02 5.62 5.97
C MET A 245 -11.75 4.98 7.15
N ASP A 246 -12.66 5.72 7.78
CA ASP A 246 -13.44 5.28 8.94
C ASP A 246 -14.73 4.52 8.57
N ARG A 247 -15.08 4.41 7.27
CA ARG A 247 -16.29 3.74 6.81
C ARG A 247 -16.08 2.24 6.67
N TYR A 248 -17.18 1.51 6.73
CA TYR A 248 -17.24 0.07 6.44
C TYR A 248 -17.59 -0.16 4.95
N PRO A 249 -17.23 -1.32 4.37
CA PRO A 249 -17.55 -1.64 2.97
C PRO A 249 -19.03 -1.49 2.60
N ALA A 250 -19.95 -1.82 3.51
CA ALA A 250 -21.39 -1.70 3.28
C ALA A 250 -21.87 -0.25 3.09
N GLU A 251 -21.09 0.74 3.54
CA GLU A 251 -21.37 2.17 3.42
C GLU A 251 -20.82 2.81 2.13
N LEU A 252 -20.23 1.98 1.25
CA LEU A 252 -19.54 2.41 0.05
C LEU A 252 -20.30 1.96 -1.21
N SER A 253 -20.26 2.81 -2.26
CA SER A 253 -20.69 2.37 -3.59
C SER A 253 -19.76 1.29 -4.16
N GLY A 254 -20.23 0.53 -5.17
CA GLY A 254 -19.42 -0.51 -5.81
C GLY A 254 -18.07 -0.01 -6.34
N GLY A 255 -18.05 1.17 -6.99
CA GLY A 255 -16.81 1.79 -7.44
C GLY A 255 -15.89 2.22 -6.30
N GLN A 256 -16.43 2.65 -5.14
CA GLN A 256 -15.62 2.94 -3.96
C GLN A 256 -15.04 1.65 -3.35
N GLN A 257 -15.83 0.58 -3.26
CA GLN A 257 -15.36 -0.74 -2.81
C GLN A 257 -14.22 -1.27 -3.71
N GLN A 258 -14.35 -1.11 -5.01
CA GLN A 258 -13.31 -1.46 -5.98
C GLN A 258 -12.01 -0.69 -5.68
N ARG A 259 -12.08 0.63 -5.49
CA ARG A 259 -10.92 1.45 -5.16
C ARG A 259 -10.26 1.02 -3.84
N VAL A 260 -11.05 0.63 -2.83
CA VAL A 260 -10.53 0.05 -1.59
C VAL A 260 -9.78 -1.26 -1.86
N ALA A 261 -10.32 -2.15 -2.69
CA ALA A 261 -9.68 -3.41 -3.05
C ALA A 261 -8.36 -3.19 -3.82
N ILE A 262 -8.35 -2.22 -4.74
CA ILE A 262 -7.11 -1.81 -5.45
C ILE A 262 -6.09 -1.26 -4.44
N ALA A 263 -6.48 -0.37 -3.53
CA ALA A 263 -5.59 0.19 -2.51
C ALA A 263 -5.00 -0.90 -1.62
N ARG A 264 -5.82 -1.86 -1.15
CA ARG A 264 -5.39 -3.00 -0.35
C ARG A 264 -4.35 -3.85 -1.08
N THR A 265 -4.54 -4.04 -2.38
CA THR A 265 -3.63 -4.84 -3.19
C THR A 265 -2.32 -4.12 -3.49
N LEU A 266 -2.36 -2.78 -3.64
CA LEU A 266 -1.17 -1.95 -3.91
C LEU A 266 -0.36 -1.62 -2.66
N ALA A 267 -0.97 -1.60 -1.47
CA ALA A 267 -0.32 -1.18 -0.24
C ALA A 267 0.96 -1.98 0.10
N PRO A 268 1.02 -3.32 -0.11
CA PRO A 268 2.23 -4.11 0.10
C PRO A 268 3.30 -3.95 -0.99
N GLU A 269 3.11 -3.08 -1.98
CA GLU A 269 4.03 -2.86 -3.12
C GLU A 269 4.38 -4.16 -3.87
N PRO A 270 3.40 -4.87 -4.41
CA PRO A 270 3.65 -6.11 -5.11
C PRO A 270 4.51 -5.88 -6.36
N SER A 271 5.37 -6.82 -6.69
CA SER A 271 6.18 -6.79 -7.92
C SER A 271 5.35 -7.05 -9.18
N VAL A 272 4.24 -7.77 -9.03
CA VAL A 272 3.25 -8.07 -10.08
C VAL A 272 1.85 -7.87 -9.53
N LEU A 273 0.95 -7.27 -10.32
CA LEU A 273 -0.46 -7.10 -9.99
C LEU A 273 -1.32 -7.90 -10.99
N PHE A 274 -2.09 -8.84 -10.46
CA PHE A 274 -3.11 -9.57 -11.21
C PHE A 274 -4.49 -8.97 -10.94
N MET A 275 -5.27 -8.78 -12.01
CA MET A 275 -6.64 -8.28 -11.95
C MET A 275 -7.57 -9.27 -12.65
N ASP A 276 -8.47 -9.88 -11.88
CA ASP A 276 -9.45 -10.83 -12.39
C ASP A 276 -10.77 -10.09 -12.64
N GLU A 277 -11.06 -9.77 -13.91
CA GLU A 277 -12.24 -9.02 -14.36
C GLU A 277 -12.53 -7.74 -13.53
N PRO A 278 -11.58 -6.78 -13.42
CA PRO A 278 -11.69 -5.67 -12.48
C PRO A 278 -12.90 -4.74 -12.73
N LEU A 279 -13.47 -4.75 -13.93
CA LEU A 279 -14.57 -3.87 -14.31
C LEU A 279 -15.93 -4.58 -14.38
N SER A 280 -16.02 -5.88 -14.06
CA SER A 280 -17.24 -6.67 -14.23
C SER A 280 -18.41 -6.18 -13.36
N ASN A 281 -18.12 -5.65 -12.18
CA ASN A 281 -19.11 -5.19 -11.19
C ASN A 281 -19.40 -3.68 -11.25
N LEU A 282 -18.90 -2.96 -12.26
CA LEU A 282 -19.21 -1.55 -12.47
C LEU A 282 -20.42 -1.41 -13.38
N ASP A 283 -21.29 -0.44 -13.05
CA ASP A 283 -22.39 -0.04 -13.93
C ASP A 283 -21.87 0.33 -15.32
N ALA A 284 -22.65 0.03 -16.37
CA ALA A 284 -22.25 0.27 -17.75
C ALA A 284 -21.79 1.73 -18.02
N LYS A 285 -22.35 2.67 -17.27
CA LYS A 285 -22.00 4.10 -17.36
C LYS A 285 -20.61 4.43 -16.79
N LEU A 286 -20.17 3.71 -15.76
CA LEU A 286 -18.86 3.88 -15.12
C LEU A 286 -17.72 3.10 -15.83
N ARG A 287 -18.06 2.25 -16.81
CA ARG A 287 -17.05 1.52 -17.61
C ARG A 287 -16.46 2.37 -18.75
N LEU A 288 -17.11 3.50 -19.06
CA LEU A 288 -16.76 4.39 -20.18
C LEU A 288 -15.95 5.65 -19.74
N GLU A 289 -15.81 5.88 -18.45
CA GLU A 289 -14.95 6.91 -17.85
C GLU A 289 -13.59 6.32 -17.39
#